data_60acbf6256e57ca5cac7e1d87b79a026
#
_entry.id   60acbf6256e57ca5cac7e1d87b79a026
#
_cell.length_a   1.000
_cell.length_b   1.000
_cell.length_c   1.000
_cell.angle_alpha   90.00
_cell.angle_beta   90.00
_cell.angle_gamma   90.00
#
_symmetry.space_group_name_H-M   'P 1'
#
loop_
_entity.id
_entity.type
_entity.pdbx_description
1 polymer ?
#
loop_
_entity_poly.entity_id
_entity_poly.type
_entity_poly.pdbx_seq_one_letter_code
_entity_poly.pdbx_strand_id
1 'polypeptide(L)'
;MAAMFREVAAYSGVDEKLPTKGQGIVIPSLTSNPGASTLVILEGGNGLTVQSTLPAQVHVYEFKTKQERADATRNATNPSDAIRRLEAGSWRIFSIKGDAPVGFDNVKVEAKNSAHTAEATLKVIVLEKKTVKVAIRLVQVRDGKQLVSLGNAADPDKLLKEMSAIWNPQANIYFELGRTDAATIDGVSPQAEFLEMQKLPDGFLKERDEHSALTFFLVHKVRDGGTPDNGSTIAKDRISLIANSRSDSTMAHEAGHFLGSLNEKGNYSSQYGHPENSQEMLMHAQHIGKKIPYSAVPNFNYGYRRSS
;
A
#
# COMPACT_ATOMS: atom_id res chain seq x y z
N MET A 1 16.91 7.78 -27.37
CA MET A 1 16.04 7.03 -26.42
C MET A 1 14.86 7.92 -26.13
N ALA A 2 13.62 7.39 -26.18
CA ALA A 2 12.43 8.16 -25.86
C ALA A 2 12.46 8.56 -24.38
N ALA A 3 12.02 9.79 -24.08
CA ALA A 3 11.93 10.26 -22.69
C ALA A 3 10.88 9.47 -21.91
N MET A 4 11.21 9.10 -20.67
CA MET A 4 10.31 8.29 -19.85
C MET A 4 10.48 8.60 -18.36
N PHE A 5 9.38 8.81 -17.64
CA PHE A 5 9.40 8.90 -16.19
C PHE A 5 9.45 7.51 -15.55
N ARG A 6 10.21 7.40 -14.45
CA ARG A 6 10.29 6.23 -13.60
C ARG A 6 10.14 6.64 -12.14
N GLU A 7 9.49 5.82 -11.34
CA GLU A 7 9.34 6.05 -9.91
C GLU A 7 10.55 5.52 -9.14
N VAL A 8 10.95 6.24 -8.09
CA VAL A 8 11.88 5.74 -7.08
C VAL A 8 11.05 5.20 -5.92
N ALA A 9 10.81 3.90 -5.91
CA ALA A 9 10.00 3.29 -4.86
C ALA A 9 10.79 3.14 -3.56
N ALA A 10 10.17 3.51 -2.43
CA ALA A 10 10.80 3.48 -1.12
C ALA A 10 11.19 2.08 -0.64
N TYR A 11 10.54 1.03 -1.13
CA TYR A 11 10.76 -0.36 -0.70
C TYR A 11 11.37 -1.28 -1.77
N SER A 12 11.31 -0.90 -3.05
CA SER A 12 11.81 -1.74 -4.16
C SER A 12 12.93 -1.10 -4.98
N GLY A 13 13.37 0.11 -4.61
CA GLY A 13 14.34 0.87 -5.39
C GLY A 13 13.69 1.54 -6.61
N VAL A 14 14.51 1.74 -7.64
CA VAL A 14 14.02 2.27 -8.90
C VAL A 14 13.12 1.21 -9.54
N ASP A 15 11.82 1.46 -9.55
CA ASP A 15 10.93 0.60 -10.33
C ASP A 15 11.18 0.87 -11.82
N GLU A 16 11.69 -0.14 -12.49
CA GLU A 16 12.13 -0.02 -13.88
C GLU A 16 10.99 0.23 -14.88
N LYS A 17 9.73 0.16 -14.44
CA LYS A 17 8.61 0.24 -15.39
C LYS A 17 7.39 0.96 -14.80
N LEU A 18 7.45 2.28 -14.72
CA LEU A 18 6.20 3.01 -14.95
C LEU A 18 5.91 2.93 -16.45
N PRO A 19 4.88 2.23 -16.89
CA PRO A 19 4.50 2.23 -18.30
C PRO A 19 4.15 3.67 -18.71
N THR A 20 4.68 4.07 -19.84
CA THR A 20 4.61 5.42 -20.39
C THR A 20 3.19 5.90 -20.78
N LYS A 21 2.18 5.05 -20.68
CA LYS A 21 0.79 5.41 -21.00
C LYS A 21 -0.16 4.97 -19.89
N GLY A 22 -0.75 5.94 -19.18
CA GLY A 22 -1.90 5.73 -18.31
C GLY A 22 -1.59 5.49 -16.84
N GLN A 23 -0.35 5.37 -16.42
CA GLN A 23 0.03 5.25 -15.02
C GLN A 23 0.52 6.58 -14.46
N GLY A 24 0.40 6.73 -13.15
CA GLY A 24 0.78 7.90 -12.42
C GLY A 24 1.38 7.55 -11.07
N ILE A 25 1.70 8.57 -10.31
CA ILE A 25 2.24 8.45 -8.96
C ILE A 25 1.31 9.08 -7.94
N VAL A 26 1.41 8.57 -6.72
CA VAL A 26 0.76 9.14 -5.55
C VAL A 26 1.73 10.08 -4.84
N ILE A 27 1.26 11.28 -4.52
CA ILE A 27 2.00 12.27 -3.75
C ILE A 27 1.25 12.53 -2.46
N PRO A 28 1.89 12.40 -1.29
CA PRO A 28 1.31 12.83 -0.04
C PRO A 28 1.06 14.35 -0.05
N SER A 29 -0.13 14.78 0.37
CA SER A 29 -0.43 16.21 0.53
C SER A 29 0.42 16.81 1.65
N LEU A 30 1.01 17.99 1.42
CA LEU A 30 1.78 18.72 2.44
C LEU A 30 0.91 19.19 3.61
N THR A 31 -0.39 19.41 3.41
CA THR A 31 -1.31 19.78 4.48
C THR A 31 -1.47 18.68 5.52
N SER A 32 -1.46 17.42 5.10
CA SER A 32 -1.59 16.26 6.02
C SER A 32 -0.28 15.56 6.34
N ASN A 33 0.78 15.82 5.55
CA ASN A 33 2.11 15.23 5.72
C ASN A 33 3.21 16.24 5.35
N PRO A 34 3.49 17.24 6.21
CA PRO A 34 4.47 18.29 5.94
C PRO A 34 5.85 17.72 5.60
N GLY A 35 6.47 18.24 4.56
CA GLY A 35 7.79 17.81 4.10
C GLY A 35 7.79 16.59 3.18
N ALA A 36 6.65 15.93 2.98
CA ALA A 36 6.56 14.78 2.10
C ALA A 36 6.79 15.16 0.62
N SER A 37 7.41 14.24 -0.10
CA SER A 37 7.61 14.35 -1.55
C SER A 37 7.74 12.97 -2.15
N THR A 38 7.44 12.85 -3.43
CA THR A 38 7.70 11.63 -4.20
C THR A 38 8.83 11.89 -5.19
N LEU A 39 9.75 10.94 -5.28
CA LEU A 39 10.90 11.03 -6.18
C LEU A 39 10.58 10.33 -7.50
N VAL A 40 10.93 10.98 -8.59
CA VAL A 40 10.83 10.42 -9.94
C VAL A 40 12.11 10.65 -10.71
N ILE A 41 12.41 9.73 -11.62
CA ILE A 41 13.52 9.81 -12.55
C ILE A 41 12.98 10.06 -13.95
N LEU A 42 13.64 10.96 -14.70
CA LEU A 42 13.41 11.10 -16.13
C LEU A 42 14.62 10.54 -16.89
N GLU A 43 14.39 9.43 -17.59
CA GLU A 43 15.36 8.82 -18.49
C GLU A 43 15.22 9.42 -19.90
N GLY A 44 16.34 9.65 -20.59
CA GLY A 44 16.35 10.19 -21.96
C GLY A 44 15.87 11.64 -22.10
N GLY A 45 15.78 12.37 -20.99
CA GLY A 45 15.17 13.70 -20.93
C GLY A 45 16.14 14.88 -21.07
N ASN A 46 17.31 14.71 -21.68
CA ASN A 46 18.27 15.81 -21.87
C ASN A 46 17.66 16.90 -22.75
N GLY A 47 17.78 18.15 -22.30
CA GLY A 47 17.21 19.31 -22.99
C GLY A 47 15.70 19.51 -22.84
N LEU A 48 14.99 18.62 -22.13
CA LEU A 48 13.58 18.79 -21.85
C LEU A 48 13.35 19.66 -20.60
N THR A 49 12.31 20.49 -20.65
CA THR A 49 11.82 21.22 -19.46
C THR A 49 10.74 20.38 -18.77
N VAL A 50 10.87 20.19 -17.46
CA VAL A 50 9.90 19.43 -16.67
C VAL A 50 9.06 20.37 -15.82
N GLN A 51 7.74 20.27 -15.95
CA GLN A 51 6.81 21.13 -15.24
C GLN A 51 5.48 20.43 -14.92
N SER A 52 4.80 20.90 -13.89
CA SER A 52 3.42 20.50 -13.59
C SER A 52 2.43 21.26 -14.49
N THR A 53 1.32 20.61 -14.85
CA THR A 53 0.17 21.28 -15.49
C THR A 53 -0.62 22.15 -14.50
N LEU A 54 -0.37 21.98 -13.20
CA LEU A 54 -0.97 22.77 -12.11
C LEU A 54 0.13 23.27 -11.15
N PRO A 55 1.03 24.19 -11.59
CA PRO A 55 2.22 24.57 -10.84
C PRO A 55 1.92 25.33 -9.54
N ALA A 56 0.72 25.88 -9.38
CA ALA A 56 0.28 26.53 -8.15
C ALA A 56 -0.04 25.55 -7.00
N GLN A 57 -0.19 24.25 -7.28
CA GLN A 57 -0.54 23.24 -6.30
C GLN A 57 0.41 22.04 -6.29
N VAL A 58 1.07 21.77 -7.42
CA VAL A 58 2.03 20.68 -7.57
C VAL A 58 3.35 21.21 -8.05
N HIS A 59 4.35 21.13 -7.19
CA HIS A 59 5.68 21.69 -7.41
C HIS A 59 6.66 20.60 -7.84
N VAL A 60 7.46 20.92 -8.84
CA VAL A 60 8.49 20.04 -9.39
C VAL A 60 9.84 20.67 -9.16
N TYR A 61 10.71 20.00 -8.43
CA TYR A 61 12.08 20.44 -8.15
C TYR A 61 13.08 19.44 -8.74
N GLU A 62 14.01 19.91 -9.54
CA GLU A 62 15.10 19.10 -10.10
C GLU A 62 16.34 19.11 -9.19
N PHE A 63 16.87 17.96 -8.84
CA PHE A 63 18.16 17.83 -8.17
C PHE A 63 19.29 17.99 -9.18
N LYS A 64 19.95 19.13 -9.18
CA LYS A 64 20.92 19.53 -10.21
C LYS A 64 22.35 19.07 -9.89
N THR A 65 22.73 19.09 -8.61
CA THR A 65 24.08 18.72 -8.21
C THR A 65 24.25 17.22 -8.00
N LYS A 66 25.49 16.73 -8.13
CA LYS A 66 25.81 15.33 -7.83
C LYS A 66 25.45 14.96 -6.39
N GLN A 67 25.72 15.87 -5.44
CA GLN A 67 25.44 15.67 -4.02
C GLN A 67 23.92 15.56 -3.77
N GLU A 68 23.12 16.49 -4.28
CA GLU A 68 21.64 16.44 -4.14
C GLU A 68 21.09 15.12 -4.69
N ARG A 69 21.54 14.66 -5.86
CA ARG A 69 21.11 13.40 -6.46
C ARG A 69 21.50 12.20 -5.62
N ALA A 70 22.72 12.16 -5.11
CA ALA A 70 23.18 11.09 -4.21
C ALA A 70 22.36 11.05 -2.91
N ASP A 71 22.08 12.21 -2.32
CA ASP A 71 21.28 12.30 -1.11
C ASP A 71 19.81 11.86 -1.36
N ALA A 72 19.23 12.26 -2.48
CA ALA A 72 17.87 11.87 -2.86
C ALA A 72 17.73 10.35 -3.07
N THR A 73 18.76 9.69 -3.57
CA THR A 73 18.75 8.24 -3.86
C THR A 73 19.34 7.35 -2.76
N ARG A 74 19.82 7.94 -1.66
CA ARG A 74 20.48 7.20 -0.56
C ARG A 74 19.65 6.05 -0.01
N ASN A 75 18.33 6.21 0.03
CA ASN A 75 17.39 5.21 0.54
C ASN A 75 16.80 4.31 -0.55
N ALA A 76 17.25 4.42 -1.79
CA ALA A 76 16.85 3.53 -2.86
C ALA A 76 17.40 2.11 -2.63
N THR A 77 16.64 1.09 -2.96
CA THR A 77 16.98 -0.32 -2.67
C THR A 77 18.23 -0.80 -3.42
N ASN A 78 18.59 -0.14 -4.53
CA ASN A 78 19.84 -0.36 -5.22
C ASN A 78 20.57 0.96 -5.50
N PRO A 79 21.11 1.63 -4.45
CA PRO A 79 21.70 2.95 -4.57
C PRO A 79 22.88 2.98 -5.55
N SER A 80 23.66 1.89 -5.67
CA SER A 80 24.82 1.82 -6.56
C SER A 80 24.44 1.90 -8.03
N ASP A 81 23.35 1.26 -8.44
CA ASP A 81 22.85 1.31 -9.83
C ASP A 81 22.23 2.67 -10.15
N ALA A 82 21.43 3.20 -9.26
CA ALA A 82 20.85 4.53 -9.41
C ALA A 82 21.93 5.59 -9.51
N ILE A 83 22.93 5.56 -8.62
CA ILE A 83 24.07 6.51 -8.63
C ILE A 83 24.88 6.39 -9.93
N ARG A 84 25.22 5.17 -10.37
CA ARG A 84 25.97 4.93 -11.60
C ARG A 84 25.27 5.47 -12.83
N ARG A 85 23.97 5.27 -12.97
CA ARG A 85 23.15 5.79 -14.09
C ARG A 85 23.02 7.31 -14.03
N LEU A 86 22.98 7.91 -12.85
CA LEU A 86 23.00 9.35 -12.64
C LEU A 86 24.36 9.98 -12.99
N GLU A 87 25.44 9.31 -12.61
CA GLU A 87 26.82 9.74 -12.94
C GLU A 87 27.08 9.71 -14.45
N ALA A 88 26.47 8.75 -15.15
CA ALA A 88 26.53 8.66 -16.61
C ALA A 88 25.73 9.77 -17.33
N GLY A 89 25.02 10.64 -16.58
CA GLY A 89 24.25 11.76 -17.14
C GLY A 89 22.99 11.35 -17.91
N SER A 90 22.62 10.05 -17.89
CA SER A 90 21.47 9.52 -18.62
C SER A 90 20.13 9.73 -17.91
N TRP A 91 20.17 10.11 -16.62
CA TRP A 91 18.99 10.28 -15.79
C TRP A 91 18.98 11.64 -15.07
N ARG A 92 17.79 12.18 -14.94
CA ARG A 92 17.52 13.36 -14.12
C ARG A 92 16.56 12.98 -13.01
N ILE A 93 16.74 13.52 -11.81
CA ILE A 93 15.87 13.22 -10.65
C ILE A 93 15.09 14.46 -10.27
N PHE A 94 13.83 14.25 -9.99
CA PHE A 94 12.90 15.28 -9.54
C PHE A 94 12.23 14.87 -8.23
N SER A 95 12.03 15.86 -7.35
CA SER A 95 11.11 15.79 -6.23
C SER A 95 9.79 16.43 -6.65
N ILE A 96 8.68 15.74 -6.45
CA ILE A 96 7.35 16.26 -6.73
C ILE A 96 6.62 16.39 -5.40
N LYS A 97 6.05 17.58 -5.14
CA LYS A 97 5.32 17.92 -3.93
C LYS A 97 3.94 18.44 -4.28
N GLY A 98 2.93 18.08 -3.50
CA GLY A 98 1.57 18.60 -3.66
C GLY A 98 1.12 19.33 -2.40
N ASP A 99 0.65 20.56 -2.51
CA ASP A 99 0.24 21.38 -1.35
C ASP A 99 -1.06 20.82 -0.73
N ALA A 100 -2.06 20.59 -1.55
CA ALA A 100 -3.38 20.12 -1.14
C ALA A 100 -3.83 18.96 -2.02
N PRO A 101 -4.80 18.15 -1.56
CA PRO A 101 -5.35 17.05 -2.35
C PRO A 101 -5.85 17.51 -3.71
N VAL A 102 -5.43 16.80 -4.75
CA VAL A 102 -5.89 17.01 -6.12
C VAL A 102 -6.39 15.68 -6.67
N GLY A 103 -7.60 15.71 -7.21
CA GLY A 103 -8.29 14.52 -7.69
C GLY A 103 -7.55 13.79 -8.82
N PHE A 104 -8.00 12.57 -9.05
CA PHE A 104 -7.50 11.66 -10.05
C PHE A 104 -7.53 12.29 -11.47
N ASP A 105 -6.45 12.11 -12.23
CA ASP A 105 -6.26 12.60 -13.60
C ASP A 105 -6.28 14.13 -13.83
N ASN A 106 -6.38 14.93 -12.77
CA ASN A 106 -6.46 16.39 -12.92
C ASN A 106 -5.08 17.06 -13.06
N VAL A 107 -4.01 16.36 -12.66
CA VAL A 107 -2.65 16.92 -12.73
C VAL A 107 -1.71 15.97 -13.46
N LYS A 108 -0.84 16.55 -14.26
CA LYS A 108 0.26 15.87 -14.95
C LYS A 108 1.55 16.59 -14.69
N VAL A 109 2.65 15.83 -14.67
CA VAL A 109 4.00 16.38 -14.83
C VAL A 109 4.46 16.03 -16.23
N GLU A 110 4.87 17.02 -16.99
CA GLU A 110 5.22 16.89 -18.40
C GLU A 110 6.67 17.28 -18.63
N ALA A 111 7.40 16.45 -19.39
CA ALA A 111 8.70 16.77 -19.93
C ALA A 111 8.52 17.26 -21.38
N LYS A 112 8.82 18.54 -21.64
CA LYS A 112 8.56 19.21 -22.92
C LYS A 112 9.85 19.58 -23.62
N ASN A 113 9.83 19.45 -24.94
CA ASN A 113 10.89 19.97 -25.81
C ASN A 113 10.79 21.50 -26.02
N SER A 114 11.71 22.07 -26.77
CA SER A 114 11.74 23.52 -27.10
C SER A 114 10.51 23.99 -27.87
N ALA A 115 9.78 23.09 -28.54
CA ALA A 115 8.52 23.41 -29.21
C ALA A 115 7.29 23.26 -28.28
N HIS A 116 7.51 23.13 -26.96
CA HIS A 116 6.49 22.92 -25.93
C HIS A 116 5.65 21.63 -26.09
N THR A 117 6.11 20.68 -26.92
CA THR A 117 5.46 19.38 -27.08
C THR A 117 5.90 18.44 -25.96
N ALA A 118 4.94 17.74 -25.35
CA ALA A 118 5.24 16.77 -24.30
C ALA A 118 5.83 15.49 -24.89
N GLU A 119 7.07 15.19 -24.52
CA GLU A 119 7.79 13.96 -24.90
C GLU A 119 7.56 12.84 -23.87
N ALA A 120 7.31 13.18 -22.61
CA ALA A 120 6.89 12.26 -21.57
C ALA A 120 5.86 12.92 -20.66
N THR A 121 4.92 12.12 -20.17
CA THR A 121 3.85 12.57 -19.26
C THR A 121 3.71 11.59 -18.11
N LEU A 122 3.65 12.13 -16.90
CA LEU A 122 3.39 11.41 -15.67
C LEU A 122 2.09 11.96 -15.04
N LYS A 123 1.11 11.09 -14.83
CA LYS A 123 -0.09 11.44 -14.07
C LYS A 123 0.24 11.54 -12.58
N VAL A 124 -0.39 12.48 -11.89
CA VAL A 124 -0.15 12.74 -10.48
C VAL A 124 -1.49 12.81 -9.75
N ILE A 125 -1.59 12.14 -8.62
CA ILE A 125 -2.67 12.30 -7.65
C ILE A 125 -2.08 12.73 -6.32
N VAL A 126 -2.60 13.80 -5.75
CA VAL A 126 -2.21 14.27 -4.42
C VAL A 126 -3.26 13.83 -3.42
N LEU A 127 -2.85 13.04 -2.43
CA LEU A 127 -3.75 12.44 -1.45
C LEU A 127 -3.48 12.92 -0.04
N GLU A 128 -4.54 13.07 0.73
CA GLU A 128 -4.42 13.25 2.17
C GLU A 128 -3.88 11.99 2.85
N LYS A 129 -3.15 12.19 3.94
CA LYS A 129 -2.78 11.11 4.85
C LYS A 129 -4.04 10.52 5.45
N LYS A 130 -4.24 9.22 5.29
CA LYS A 130 -5.25 8.44 6.02
C LYS A 130 -4.60 7.54 7.03
N THR A 131 -5.17 7.51 8.22
CA THR A 131 -4.73 6.61 9.27
C THR A 131 -5.82 5.59 9.55
N VAL A 132 -5.45 4.31 9.52
CA VAL A 132 -6.33 3.16 9.74
C VAL A 132 -5.86 2.43 10.99
N LYS A 133 -6.66 2.45 12.04
CA LYS A 133 -6.37 1.69 13.25
C LYS A 133 -6.72 0.22 13.05
N VAL A 134 -5.80 -0.69 13.35
CA VAL A 134 -5.99 -2.14 13.19
C VAL A 134 -5.64 -2.87 14.48
N ALA A 135 -6.38 -3.92 14.81
CA ALA A 135 -6.02 -4.85 15.86
C ALA A 135 -5.31 -6.08 15.25
N ILE A 136 -4.31 -6.61 15.96
CA ILE A 136 -3.58 -7.84 15.57
C ILE A 136 -3.58 -8.76 16.79
N ARG A 137 -4.32 -9.86 16.71
CA ARG A 137 -4.61 -10.71 17.88
C ARG A 137 -4.30 -12.18 17.60
N LEU A 138 -3.57 -12.83 18.51
CA LEU A 138 -3.34 -14.27 18.46
C LEU A 138 -4.59 -15.01 18.92
N VAL A 139 -5.07 -15.96 18.12
CA VAL A 139 -6.23 -16.77 18.49
C VAL A 139 -5.84 -17.86 19.47
N GLN A 140 -6.60 -17.95 20.56
CA GLN A 140 -6.56 -19.03 21.54
C GLN A 140 -7.93 -19.70 21.64
N VAL A 141 -7.94 -20.99 21.92
CA VAL A 141 -9.15 -21.80 22.14
C VAL A 141 -9.03 -22.59 23.42
N ARG A 142 -10.16 -23.02 23.97
CA ARG A 142 -10.18 -23.85 25.17
C ARG A 142 -9.98 -25.33 24.84
N ASP A 143 -9.01 -25.93 25.51
CA ASP A 143 -8.85 -27.40 25.59
C ASP A 143 -9.01 -27.83 27.06
N GLY A 144 -10.23 -28.20 27.41
CA GLY A 144 -10.62 -28.41 28.80
C GLY A 144 -10.46 -27.10 29.61
N LYS A 145 -9.52 -27.09 30.59
CA LYS A 145 -9.23 -25.92 31.44
C LYS A 145 -8.06 -25.07 30.90
N GLN A 146 -7.39 -25.52 29.86
CA GLN A 146 -6.23 -24.84 29.30
C GLN A 146 -6.60 -23.95 28.09
N LEU A 147 -5.79 -22.91 27.84
CA LEU A 147 -5.85 -22.13 26.61
C LEU A 147 -4.72 -22.59 25.68
N VAL A 148 -5.07 -22.94 24.47
CA VAL A 148 -4.14 -23.37 23.42
C VAL A 148 -4.16 -22.36 22.29
N SER A 149 -2.98 -21.92 21.84
CA SER A 149 -2.87 -21.02 20.69
C SER A 149 -3.11 -21.78 19.39
N LEU A 150 -3.98 -21.22 18.54
CA LEU A 150 -4.22 -21.75 17.19
C LEU A 150 -3.27 -21.20 16.14
N GLY A 151 -2.41 -20.26 16.49
CA GLY A 151 -1.45 -19.68 15.57
C GLY A 151 -0.09 -19.47 16.23
N ASN A 152 0.90 -19.10 15.42
CA ASN A 152 2.20 -18.69 15.93
C ASN A 152 2.14 -17.24 16.39
N ALA A 153 2.69 -16.97 17.56
CA ALA A 153 2.92 -15.60 17.99
C ALA A 153 3.80 -14.89 16.96
N ALA A 154 3.46 -13.65 16.67
CA ALA A 154 4.23 -12.78 15.81
C ALA A 154 4.32 -11.40 16.48
N ASP A 155 5.38 -10.66 16.16
CA ASP A 155 5.53 -9.28 16.60
C ASP A 155 4.56 -8.37 15.85
N PRO A 156 3.53 -7.80 16.52
CA PRO A 156 2.53 -6.96 15.87
C PRO A 156 3.13 -5.70 15.24
N ASP A 157 4.17 -5.11 15.86
CA ASP A 157 4.84 -3.91 15.33
C ASP A 157 5.58 -4.22 14.04
N LYS A 158 6.22 -5.39 13.95
CA LYS A 158 6.87 -5.85 12.72
C LYS A 158 5.84 -6.04 11.61
N LEU A 159 4.73 -6.72 11.88
CA LEU A 159 3.65 -6.94 10.90
C LEU A 159 3.03 -5.62 10.42
N LEU A 160 2.79 -4.69 11.34
CA LEU A 160 2.29 -3.35 11.02
C LEU A 160 3.27 -2.58 10.13
N LYS A 161 4.57 -2.66 10.42
CA LYS A 161 5.63 -2.02 9.63
C LYS A 161 5.70 -2.58 8.22
N GLU A 162 5.63 -3.90 8.06
CA GLU A 162 5.62 -4.57 6.75
C GLU A 162 4.42 -4.12 5.91
N MET A 163 3.23 -4.11 6.50
CA MET A 163 2.01 -3.62 5.85
C MET A 163 2.10 -2.14 5.47
N SER A 164 2.58 -1.31 6.40
CA SER A 164 2.73 0.14 6.19
C SER A 164 3.75 0.48 5.11
N ALA A 165 4.82 -0.32 4.99
CA ALA A 165 5.84 -0.14 3.95
C ALA A 165 5.27 -0.28 2.52
N ILE A 166 4.18 -1.03 2.35
CA ILE A 166 3.48 -1.18 1.07
C ILE A 166 2.50 -0.03 0.84
N TRP A 167 1.65 0.27 1.83
CA TRP A 167 0.53 1.19 1.67
C TRP A 167 0.92 2.67 1.75
N ASN A 168 1.90 3.00 2.60
CA ASN A 168 2.35 4.37 2.82
C ASN A 168 2.80 5.07 1.53
N PRO A 169 3.81 4.56 0.81
CA PRO A 169 4.35 5.25 -0.35
C PRO A 169 3.39 5.23 -1.54
N GLN A 170 2.49 4.23 -1.63
CA GLN A 170 1.68 4.01 -2.82
C GLN A 170 0.26 4.59 -2.72
N ALA A 171 -0.28 4.76 -1.51
CA ALA A 171 -1.64 5.22 -1.32
C ALA A 171 -1.79 6.27 -0.20
N ASN A 172 -0.69 6.70 0.41
CA ASN A 172 -0.67 7.61 1.57
C ASN A 172 -1.57 7.12 2.73
N ILE A 173 -1.62 5.79 2.93
CA ILE A 173 -2.36 5.13 4.00
C ILE A 173 -1.39 4.63 5.05
N TYR A 174 -1.66 5.00 6.30
CA TYR A 174 -0.87 4.68 7.49
C TYR A 174 -1.70 3.78 8.40
N PHE A 175 -1.05 2.79 8.98
CA PHE A 175 -1.70 1.94 9.96
C PHE A 175 -1.20 2.27 11.35
N GLU A 176 -2.14 2.30 12.30
CA GLU A 176 -1.87 2.43 13.73
C GLU A 176 -2.29 1.15 14.44
N LEU A 177 -1.45 0.70 15.37
CA LEU A 177 -1.73 -0.49 16.14
C LEU A 177 -2.79 -0.20 17.21
N GLY A 178 -3.82 -1.01 17.21
CA GLY A 178 -4.84 -1.06 18.25
C GLY A 178 -4.57 -2.18 19.25
N ARG A 179 -5.58 -3.02 19.48
CA ARG A 179 -5.52 -4.11 20.43
C ARG A 179 -4.61 -5.26 19.94
N THR A 180 -3.77 -5.80 20.82
CA THR A 180 -2.79 -6.86 20.51
C THR A 180 -2.81 -8.05 21.46
N ASP A 181 -3.65 -8.04 22.48
CA ASP A 181 -3.82 -9.18 23.38
C ASP A 181 -4.39 -10.42 22.65
N ALA A 182 -4.22 -11.59 23.23
CA ALA A 182 -4.79 -12.80 22.67
C ALA A 182 -6.33 -12.74 22.69
N ALA A 183 -6.94 -13.35 21.66
CA ALA A 183 -8.39 -13.52 21.54
C ALA A 183 -8.77 -14.95 21.89
N THR A 184 -9.62 -15.15 22.90
CA THR A 184 -10.14 -16.48 23.21
C THR A 184 -11.43 -16.71 22.44
N ILE A 185 -11.37 -17.62 21.46
CA ILE A 185 -12.50 -17.91 20.56
C ILE A 185 -13.23 -19.17 21.01
N ASP A 186 -14.51 -18.99 21.34
CA ASP A 186 -15.39 -20.10 21.64
C ASP A 186 -15.95 -20.73 20.33
N GLY A 187 -16.23 -22.03 20.36
CA GLY A 187 -16.81 -22.76 19.22
C GLY A 187 -15.80 -23.23 18.17
N VAL A 188 -14.52 -23.09 18.44
CA VAL A 188 -13.44 -23.67 17.64
C VAL A 188 -12.79 -24.82 18.39
N SER A 189 -12.63 -25.96 17.71
CA SER A 189 -11.90 -27.12 18.28
C SER A 189 -10.39 -26.81 18.35
N PRO A 190 -9.70 -27.15 19.45
CA PRO A 190 -8.26 -27.10 19.53
C PRO A 190 -7.54 -28.01 18.51
N GLN A 191 -8.24 -29.05 17.99
CA GLN A 191 -7.78 -29.99 16.98
C GLN A 191 -8.21 -29.58 15.55
N ALA A 192 -8.84 -28.41 15.36
CA ALA A 192 -9.23 -27.95 14.03
C ALA A 192 -8.00 -27.84 13.11
N GLU A 193 -8.01 -28.56 12.00
CA GLU A 193 -6.89 -28.51 11.05
C GLU A 193 -6.86 -27.17 10.28
N PHE A 194 -8.04 -26.63 9.97
CA PHE A 194 -8.24 -25.36 9.26
C PHE A 194 -9.36 -24.56 9.91
N LEU A 195 -9.28 -23.24 9.76
CA LEU A 195 -10.42 -22.35 9.99
C LEU A 195 -11.08 -22.02 8.64
N GLU A 196 -12.34 -22.42 8.50
CA GLU A 196 -13.14 -22.14 7.30
C GLU A 196 -13.70 -20.72 7.37
N MET A 197 -13.28 -19.84 6.47
CA MET A 197 -13.67 -18.43 6.49
C MET A 197 -15.19 -18.23 6.38
N GLN A 198 -15.87 -19.06 5.60
CA GLN A 198 -17.32 -18.97 5.39
C GLN A 198 -18.16 -19.52 6.56
N LYS A 199 -17.52 -20.15 7.55
CA LYS A 199 -18.16 -20.80 8.71
C LYS A 199 -17.54 -20.35 10.03
N LEU A 200 -17.08 -19.10 10.10
CA LEU A 200 -16.48 -18.59 11.33
C LEU A 200 -17.49 -18.58 12.47
N PRO A 201 -17.14 -19.13 13.65
CA PRO A 201 -17.95 -19.01 14.84
C PRO A 201 -18.19 -17.56 15.26
N ASP A 202 -19.33 -17.28 15.88
CA ASP A 202 -19.68 -15.97 16.42
C ASP A 202 -18.66 -15.41 17.42
N GLY A 203 -17.81 -16.28 17.99
CA GLY A 203 -16.70 -15.90 18.86
C GLY A 203 -15.76 -14.89 18.21
N PHE A 204 -15.51 -15.00 16.90
CA PHE A 204 -14.68 -14.01 16.17
C PHE A 204 -15.33 -12.63 16.13
N LEU A 205 -16.64 -12.55 15.92
CA LEU A 205 -17.39 -11.28 15.95
C LEU A 205 -17.36 -10.63 17.34
N LYS A 206 -17.45 -11.44 18.41
CA LYS A 206 -17.41 -10.96 19.79
C LYS A 206 -16.01 -10.46 20.18
N GLU A 207 -14.98 -11.10 19.67
CA GLU A 207 -13.58 -10.79 19.99
C GLU A 207 -12.93 -9.75 19.05
N ARG A 208 -13.63 -9.28 18.01
CA ARG A 208 -13.09 -8.18 17.19
C ARG A 208 -12.95 -6.91 18.04
N ASP A 209 -11.96 -6.10 17.72
CA ASP A 209 -11.80 -4.81 18.38
C ASP A 209 -12.74 -3.76 17.78
N GLU A 210 -13.73 -3.33 18.57
CA GLU A 210 -14.71 -2.31 18.14
C GLU A 210 -14.09 -0.93 17.87
N HIS A 211 -12.91 -0.67 18.46
CA HIS A 211 -12.18 0.58 18.29
C HIS A 211 -11.18 0.57 17.13
N SER A 212 -11.05 -0.56 16.44
CA SER A 212 -10.22 -0.73 15.25
C SER A 212 -11.10 -0.84 13.99
N ALA A 213 -10.57 -0.34 12.87
CA ALA A 213 -11.24 -0.46 11.59
C ALA A 213 -11.28 -1.90 11.10
N LEU A 214 -10.22 -2.68 11.38
CA LEU A 214 -10.09 -4.09 11.01
C LEU A 214 -9.38 -4.85 12.13
N THR A 215 -9.80 -6.08 12.41
CA THR A 215 -9.13 -7.00 13.33
C THR A 215 -8.52 -8.15 12.55
N PHE A 216 -7.20 -8.28 12.62
CA PHE A 216 -6.47 -9.44 12.13
C PHE A 216 -6.35 -10.48 13.24
N PHE A 217 -6.80 -11.70 12.96
CA PHE A 217 -6.64 -12.85 13.83
C PHE A 217 -5.55 -13.77 13.30
N LEU A 218 -4.48 -13.96 14.07
CA LEU A 218 -3.39 -14.86 13.73
C LEU A 218 -3.76 -16.28 14.06
N VAL A 219 -3.77 -17.16 13.05
CA VAL A 219 -4.20 -18.55 13.13
C VAL A 219 -3.23 -19.49 12.43
N HIS A 220 -3.31 -20.79 12.66
CA HIS A 220 -2.38 -21.77 12.06
C HIS A 220 -2.61 -21.94 10.55
N LYS A 221 -3.85 -22.15 10.11
CA LYS A 221 -4.24 -22.37 8.70
C LYS A 221 -5.62 -21.81 8.43
N VAL A 222 -5.77 -21.24 7.24
CA VAL A 222 -7.05 -20.70 6.74
C VAL A 222 -7.47 -21.50 5.51
N ARG A 223 -8.77 -21.64 5.31
CA ARG A 223 -9.36 -22.17 4.09
C ARG A 223 -10.52 -21.25 3.68
N ASP A 224 -10.55 -20.87 2.42
CA ASP A 224 -11.65 -20.11 1.84
C ASP A 224 -12.21 -20.87 0.64
N GLY A 225 -13.54 -21.08 0.60
CA GLY A 225 -14.20 -21.86 -0.43
C GLY A 225 -13.64 -23.29 -0.61
N GLY A 226 -13.10 -23.90 0.46
CA GLY A 226 -12.47 -25.23 0.42
C GLY A 226 -11.01 -25.26 0.00
N THR A 227 -10.41 -24.12 -0.36
CA THR A 227 -9.01 -24.00 -0.78
C THR A 227 -8.14 -23.44 0.35
N PRO A 228 -6.96 -24.04 0.65
CA PRO A 228 -6.01 -23.47 1.62
C PRO A 228 -5.56 -22.08 1.17
N ASP A 229 -5.49 -21.13 2.13
CA ASP A 229 -5.11 -19.75 1.88
C ASP A 229 -4.14 -19.22 2.95
N ASN A 230 -3.38 -18.18 2.62
CA ASN A 230 -2.49 -17.48 3.53
C ASN A 230 -3.22 -16.45 4.41
N GLY A 231 -4.34 -15.96 3.93
CA GLY A 231 -5.23 -15.03 4.62
C GLY A 231 -6.57 -14.96 3.93
N SER A 232 -7.59 -14.47 4.62
CA SER A 232 -8.90 -14.15 4.04
C SER A 232 -9.63 -13.09 4.87
N THR A 233 -10.40 -12.22 4.22
CA THR A 233 -11.07 -11.08 4.85
C THR A 233 -12.58 -11.08 4.59
N ILE A 234 -13.37 -10.93 5.66
CA ILE A 234 -14.78 -10.56 5.59
C ILE A 234 -14.90 -9.08 5.92
N ALA A 235 -14.89 -8.25 4.89
CA ALA A 235 -14.82 -6.80 5.05
C ALA A 235 -16.05 -6.21 5.79
N LYS A 236 -17.26 -6.75 5.55
CA LYS A 236 -18.49 -6.31 6.25
C LYS A 236 -18.40 -6.51 7.77
N ASP A 237 -17.71 -7.54 8.20
CA ASP A 237 -17.56 -7.93 9.62
C ASP A 237 -16.28 -7.33 10.24
N ARG A 238 -15.43 -6.70 9.44
CA ARG A 238 -14.14 -6.12 9.86
C ARG A 238 -13.20 -7.16 10.47
N ILE A 239 -13.18 -8.35 9.89
CA ILE A 239 -12.38 -9.50 10.33
C ILE A 239 -11.49 -9.98 9.19
N SER A 240 -10.24 -10.26 9.51
CA SER A 240 -9.31 -10.97 8.64
C SER A 240 -8.61 -12.09 9.41
N LEU A 241 -8.55 -13.27 8.83
CA LEU A 241 -7.72 -14.38 9.32
C LEU A 241 -6.38 -14.37 8.59
N ILE A 242 -5.29 -14.54 9.33
CA ILE A 242 -3.92 -14.57 8.80
C ILE A 242 -3.25 -15.86 9.23
N ALA A 243 -2.93 -16.72 8.26
CA ALA A 243 -2.32 -18.03 8.50
C ALA A 243 -0.83 -17.93 8.87
N ASN A 244 -0.30 -18.99 9.49
CA ASN A 244 1.14 -19.10 9.78
C ASN A 244 2.00 -19.14 8.50
N SER A 245 1.44 -19.61 7.38
CA SER A 245 2.06 -19.66 6.05
C SER A 245 2.15 -18.31 5.32
N ARG A 246 1.67 -17.23 5.96
CA ARG A 246 1.64 -15.89 5.38
C ARG A 246 2.99 -15.44 4.80
N SER A 247 2.92 -14.67 3.71
CA SER A 247 4.03 -13.88 3.17
C SER A 247 4.08 -12.50 3.83
N ASP A 248 5.15 -11.73 3.58
CA ASP A 248 5.30 -10.34 4.06
C ASP A 248 4.22 -9.40 3.52
N SER A 249 3.56 -9.76 2.42
CA SER A 249 2.49 -8.95 1.81
C SER A 249 1.08 -9.40 2.18
N THR A 250 0.91 -10.56 2.83
CA THR A 250 -0.43 -11.11 3.11
C THR A 250 -1.31 -10.14 3.89
N MET A 251 -0.84 -9.55 4.99
CA MET A 251 -1.65 -8.59 5.76
C MET A 251 -1.98 -7.33 4.97
N ALA A 252 -1.04 -6.85 4.15
CA ALA A 252 -1.29 -5.70 3.26
C ALA A 252 -2.35 -6.04 2.21
N HIS A 253 -2.33 -7.24 1.65
CA HIS A 253 -3.33 -7.77 0.73
C HIS A 253 -4.72 -7.84 1.39
N GLU A 254 -4.81 -8.42 2.58
CA GLU A 254 -6.05 -8.52 3.33
C GLU A 254 -6.62 -7.16 3.73
N ALA A 255 -5.75 -6.20 4.09
CA ALA A 255 -6.15 -4.81 4.28
C ALA A 255 -6.74 -4.21 3.00
N GLY A 256 -6.24 -4.59 1.83
CA GLY A 256 -6.77 -4.19 0.53
C GLY A 256 -8.20 -4.64 0.30
N HIS A 257 -8.54 -5.89 0.64
CA HIS A 257 -9.92 -6.38 0.60
C HIS A 257 -10.85 -5.53 1.47
N PHE A 258 -10.41 -5.17 2.67
CA PHE A 258 -11.17 -4.30 3.55
C PHE A 258 -11.32 -2.88 2.98
N LEU A 259 -10.21 -2.22 2.66
CA LEU A 259 -10.20 -0.83 2.19
C LEU A 259 -10.97 -0.64 0.89
N GLY A 260 -10.78 -1.55 -0.08
CA GLY A 260 -11.47 -1.52 -1.37
C GLY A 260 -12.97 -1.83 -1.28
N SER A 261 -13.42 -2.41 -0.16
CA SER A 261 -14.84 -2.72 0.09
C SER A 261 -15.62 -1.54 0.67
N LEU A 262 -14.97 -0.43 1.01
CA LEU A 262 -15.59 0.73 1.62
C LEU A 262 -16.00 1.77 0.56
N ASN A 263 -17.12 2.46 0.78
CA ASN A 263 -17.51 3.61 -0.01
C ASN A 263 -16.81 4.90 0.48
N GLU A 264 -17.07 6.03 -0.18
CA GLU A 264 -16.50 7.34 0.15
C GLU A 264 -16.77 7.81 1.60
N LYS A 265 -17.83 7.27 2.24
CA LYS A 265 -18.19 7.57 3.63
C LYS A 265 -17.51 6.63 4.63
N GLY A 266 -16.72 5.65 4.15
CA GLY A 266 -16.08 4.64 4.97
C GLY A 266 -16.99 3.49 5.40
N ASN A 267 -18.19 3.38 4.82
CA ASN A 267 -19.11 2.29 5.09
C ASN A 267 -18.89 1.15 4.11
N TYR A 268 -19.11 -0.08 4.56
CA TYR A 268 -19.07 -1.25 3.69
C TYR A 268 -20.06 -1.08 2.51
N SER A 269 -19.57 -1.35 1.31
CA SER A 269 -20.34 -1.28 0.07
C SER A 269 -20.48 -2.66 -0.57
N SER A 270 -19.36 -3.28 -0.91
CA SER A 270 -19.30 -4.62 -1.51
C SER A 270 -17.93 -5.23 -1.26
N GLN A 271 -17.83 -6.57 -1.21
CA GLN A 271 -16.56 -7.25 -1.07
C GLN A 271 -15.65 -6.92 -2.26
N TYR A 272 -14.45 -6.40 -1.97
CA TYR A 272 -13.42 -6.16 -2.97
C TYR A 272 -12.68 -7.46 -3.28
N GLY A 273 -12.66 -7.85 -4.53
CA GLY A 273 -12.04 -9.11 -4.97
C GLY A 273 -10.59 -8.97 -5.43
N HIS A 274 -10.18 -9.83 -6.36
CA HIS A 274 -8.85 -9.87 -6.96
C HIS A 274 -8.90 -9.37 -8.41
N PRO A 275 -8.94 -8.03 -8.65
CA PRO A 275 -9.05 -7.48 -10.00
C PRO A 275 -7.74 -7.55 -10.79
N GLU A 276 -6.61 -7.89 -10.11
CA GLU A 276 -5.28 -7.79 -10.68
C GLU A 276 -4.82 -9.11 -11.30
N ASN A 277 -4.28 -9.03 -12.52
CA ASN A 277 -3.81 -10.19 -13.28
C ASN A 277 -2.30 -10.42 -13.18
N SER A 278 -1.54 -9.49 -12.60
CA SER A 278 -0.08 -9.58 -12.47
C SER A 278 0.31 -9.93 -11.05
N GLN A 279 1.18 -10.93 -10.89
CA GLN A 279 1.67 -11.39 -9.59
C GLN A 279 2.43 -10.31 -8.78
N GLU A 280 2.92 -9.27 -9.43
CA GLU A 280 3.56 -8.13 -8.74
C GLU A 280 2.56 -7.20 -8.04
N MET A 281 1.27 -7.27 -8.41
CA MET A 281 0.21 -6.43 -7.86
C MET A 281 -0.27 -6.96 -6.52
N LEU A 282 -0.51 -6.04 -5.56
CA LEU A 282 -0.91 -6.37 -4.19
C LEU A 282 -2.19 -7.21 -4.14
N MET A 283 -3.20 -6.86 -4.96
CA MET A 283 -4.50 -7.55 -4.99
C MET A 283 -4.55 -8.74 -5.95
N HIS A 284 -3.40 -9.34 -6.29
CA HIS A 284 -3.34 -10.61 -7.01
C HIS A 284 -3.61 -11.79 -6.06
N ALA A 285 -4.35 -12.79 -6.54
CA ALA A 285 -4.82 -13.92 -5.73
C ALA A 285 -3.72 -14.77 -5.04
N GLN A 286 -2.47 -14.66 -5.45
CA GLN A 286 -1.35 -15.37 -4.81
C GLN A 286 -0.74 -14.67 -3.59
N HIS A 287 -1.20 -13.46 -3.23
CA HIS A 287 -0.79 -12.70 -2.04
C HIS A 287 0.72 -12.41 -1.92
N ILE A 288 1.45 -12.38 -3.03
CA ILE A 288 2.91 -12.15 -3.06
C ILE A 288 3.29 -10.78 -3.62
N GLY A 289 2.37 -10.12 -4.30
CA GLY A 289 2.59 -8.80 -4.89
C GLY A 289 2.63 -7.69 -3.85
N LYS A 290 3.30 -6.60 -4.19
CA LYS A 290 3.46 -5.42 -3.33
C LYS A 290 3.09 -4.11 -4.03
N LYS A 291 2.75 -4.14 -5.31
CA LYS A 291 2.40 -2.96 -6.10
C LYS A 291 0.91 -2.67 -6.07
N ILE A 292 0.56 -1.41 -5.89
CA ILE A 292 -0.81 -0.92 -5.99
C ILE A 292 -0.92 -0.16 -7.32
N PRO A 293 -1.78 -0.60 -8.26
CA PRO A 293 -1.96 0.12 -9.52
C PRO A 293 -2.46 1.55 -9.25
N TYR A 294 -1.90 2.53 -9.96
CA TYR A 294 -2.31 3.93 -9.84
C TYR A 294 -3.83 4.12 -9.98
N SER A 295 -4.45 3.40 -10.92
CA SER A 295 -5.90 3.42 -11.15
C SER A 295 -6.74 2.88 -9.97
N ALA A 296 -6.18 2.01 -9.15
CA ALA A 296 -6.85 1.42 -8.00
C ALA A 296 -6.73 2.27 -6.71
N VAL A 297 -5.72 3.12 -6.63
CA VAL A 297 -5.43 3.94 -5.43
C VAL A 297 -6.63 4.75 -4.92
N PRO A 298 -7.45 5.40 -5.77
CA PRO A 298 -8.63 6.12 -5.32
C PRO A 298 -9.63 5.24 -4.55
N ASN A 299 -9.78 3.98 -4.95
CA ASN A 299 -10.70 3.05 -4.29
C ASN A 299 -10.28 2.78 -2.84
N PHE A 300 -8.98 2.74 -2.57
CA PHE A 300 -8.46 2.47 -1.24
C PHE A 300 -8.38 3.72 -0.36
N ASN A 301 -7.83 4.81 -0.89
CA ASN A 301 -7.62 6.01 -0.08
C ASN A 301 -8.92 6.80 0.14
N TYR A 302 -9.80 6.88 -0.83
CA TYR A 302 -11.10 7.54 -0.67
C TYR A 302 -12.14 6.70 0.07
N GLY A 303 -12.03 5.36 0.03
CA GLY A 303 -12.97 4.45 0.67
C GLY A 303 -12.95 4.47 2.20
N TYR A 304 -11.87 4.93 2.84
CA TYR A 304 -11.80 5.01 4.29
C TYR A 304 -11.70 6.46 4.76
N ARG A 305 -12.78 6.96 5.40
CA ARG A 305 -12.75 8.20 6.18
C ARG A 305 -12.85 7.83 7.67
N ARG A 306 -11.89 8.30 8.46
CA ARG A 306 -11.96 8.18 9.92
C ARG A 306 -13.28 8.79 10.37
N SER A 307 -14.13 8.00 11.04
CA SER A 307 -15.20 8.56 11.86
C SER A 307 -14.49 9.37 12.96
N SER A 308 -14.62 10.68 12.87
CA SER A 308 -14.20 11.63 13.91
C SER A 308 -14.97 11.39 15.18
#